data_74b21a1b04b3e4995f40f33b7f15a533
#
_entry.id   74b21a1b04b3e4995f40f33b7f15a533
#
_cell.length_a   1.000
_cell.length_b   1.000
_cell.length_c   1.000
_cell.angle_alpha   90.00
_cell.angle_beta   90.00
_cell.angle_gamma   90.00
#
_symmetry.space_group_name_H-M   'P 1'
#
loop_
_entity.id
_entity.type
_entity.pdbx_description
1 polymer ?
#
loop_
_entity_poly.entity_id
_entity_poly.type
_entity_poly.pdbx_seq_one_letter_code
_entity_poly.pdbx_strand_id
1 'polypeptide(L)'
;MRLKNEIKCDVLVMGAGIAGIMAAISAAEAGADVCIVSGTCICSGSSFYPGTWGLGLVGPESEADEEDLKSVILKVGEGMADPELVSVLVSHIRRGTDRLKAFGIQLKEAENKGEKEFIPCFDYKNRDWHGIVKDSAREVFLARLEELGVRCFPSTRILQFIMTDGRVSGAAALTEKGGLTAFSCKSLVVASGGLGGLFQYRLNTDDVTGCGQYLALRAGAKLVNIEFMQMMPGYLSPAPKTIYNEKVFKYSNFCRQETGRSIFEDWRKADLEE
;
A
#
# COMPACT_ATOMS: atom_id res chain seq x y z
N MET A 1 20.43 -22.26 -15.84
CA MET A 1 19.00 -22.23 -16.13
C MET A 1 18.78 -21.31 -17.33
N ARG A 2 18.19 -21.79 -18.43
CA ARG A 2 18.03 -20.97 -19.64
C ARG A 2 16.73 -20.19 -19.56
N LEU A 3 16.74 -18.88 -19.85
CA LEU A 3 15.56 -18.08 -20.11
C LEU A 3 14.76 -18.74 -21.24
N LYS A 4 13.52 -19.12 -21.00
CA LYS A 4 12.70 -19.85 -21.97
C LYS A 4 11.88 -18.91 -22.87
N ASN A 5 11.51 -17.73 -22.34
CA ASN A 5 10.69 -16.76 -23.04
C ASN A 5 11.15 -15.34 -22.74
N GLU A 6 11.06 -14.47 -23.73
CA GLU A 6 11.19 -13.02 -23.57
C GLU A 6 9.87 -12.36 -23.91
N ILE A 7 9.40 -11.51 -23.00
CA ILE A 7 8.18 -10.69 -23.14
C ILE A 7 8.61 -9.24 -23.22
N LYS A 8 8.19 -8.56 -24.29
CA LYS A 8 8.51 -7.13 -24.50
C LYS A 8 7.30 -6.27 -24.13
N CYS A 9 7.57 -5.12 -23.52
CA CYS A 9 6.57 -4.09 -23.23
C CYS A 9 7.25 -2.71 -23.18
N ASP A 10 6.47 -1.65 -23.16
CA ASP A 10 6.99 -0.31 -22.90
C ASP A 10 7.17 -0.09 -21.40
N VAL A 11 6.16 -0.48 -20.61
CA VAL A 11 6.15 -0.32 -19.16
C VAL A 11 5.90 -1.66 -18.48
N LEU A 12 6.83 -2.05 -17.61
CA LEU A 12 6.68 -3.18 -16.71
C LEU A 12 6.30 -2.68 -15.31
N VAL A 13 5.18 -3.13 -14.77
CA VAL A 13 4.73 -2.79 -13.41
C VAL A 13 4.94 -3.98 -12.48
N MET A 14 5.74 -3.82 -11.44
CA MET A 14 5.98 -4.82 -10.40
C MET A 14 5.05 -4.59 -9.22
N GLY A 15 4.04 -5.42 -9.07
CA GLY A 15 3.03 -5.39 -8.02
C GLY A 15 1.65 -5.01 -8.53
N ALA A 16 0.63 -5.73 -8.08
CA ALA A 16 -0.77 -5.58 -8.50
C ALA A 16 -1.70 -5.21 -7.32
N GLY A 17 -1.21 -4.44 -6.36
CA GLY A 17 -1.99 -3.64 -5.44
C GLY A 17 -2.52 -2.38 -6.12
N ILE A 18 -3.26 -1.54 -5.38
CA ILE A 18 -3.89 -0.32 -5.95
C ILE A 18 -2.87 0.58 -6.66
N ALA A 19 -1.68 0.78 -6.10
CA ALA A 19 -0.65 1.63 -6.70
C ALA A 19 -0.18 1.11 -8.07
N GLY A 20 0.08 -0.21 -8.16
CA GLY A 20 0.52 -0.82 -9.42
C GLY A 20 -0.58 -0.82 -10.47
N ILE A 21 -1.81 -1.13 -10.09
CA ILE A 21 -2.96 -1.10 -11.00
C ILE A 21 -3.18 0.31 -11.56
N MET A 22 -3.16 1.33 -10.69
CA MET A 22 -3.31 2.73 -11.12
C MET A 22 -2.17 3.18 -12.04
N ALA A 23 -0.94 2.74 -11.78
CA ALA A 23 0.20 3.01 -12.63
C ALA A 23 0.06 2.32 -14.00
N ALA A 24 -0.37 1.05 -14.02
CA ALA A 24 -0.61 0.30 -15.26
C ALA A 24 -1.72 0.93 -16.10
N ILE A 25 -2.86 1.29 -15.50
CA ILE A 25 -3.96 1.99 -16.19
C ILE A 25 -3.46 3.32 -16.74
N SER A 26 -2.74 4.13 -15.95
CA SER A 26 -2.24 5.43 -16.40
C SER A 26 -1.29 5.32 -17.58
N ALA A 27 -0.39 4.34 -17.57
CA ALA A 27 0.53 4.11 -18.66
C ALA A 27 -0.19 3.62 -19.94
N ALA A 28 -1.16 2.73 -19.79
CA ALA A 28 -1.94 2.22 -20.92
C ALA A 28 -2.84 3.30 -21.54
N GLU A 29 -3.48 4.16 -20.73
CA GLU A 29 -4.23 5.32 -21.20
C GLU A 29 -3.36 6.32 -21.97
N ALA A 30 -2.05 6.38 -21.64
CA ALA A 30 -1.07 7.17 -22.38
C ALA A 30 -0.55 6.45 -23.67
N GLY A 31 -1.11 5.29 -24.03
CA GLY A 31 -0.78 4.53 -25.23
C GLY A 31 0.43 3.61 -25.12
N ALA A 32 0.93 3.35 -23.91
CA ALA A 32 2.03 2.41 -23.70
C ALA A 32 1.55 0.95 -23.72
N ASP A 33 2.38 0.04 -24.25
CA ASP A 33 2.22 -1.41 -24.07
C ASP A 33 2.66 -1.80 -22.65
N VAL A 34 1.75 -2.28 -21.83
CA VAL A 34 1.94 -2.48 -20.40
C VAL A 34 1.84 -3.95 -19.99
N CYS A 35 2.81 -4.39 -19.19
CA CYS A 35 2.74 -5.63 -18.43
C CYS A 35 2.68 -5.33 -16.94
N ILE A 36 1.76 -5.99 -16.21
CA ILE A 36 1.70 -5.98 -14.75
C ILE A 36 1.99 -7.37 -14.19
N VAL A 37 2.91 -7.45 -13.25
CA VAL A 37 3.39 -8.70 -12.66
C VAL A 37 3.08 -8.72 -11.17
N SER A 38 2.49 -9.82 -10.70
CA SER A 38 2.19 -10.03 -9.28
C SER A 38 2.71 -11.38 -8.79
N GLY A 39 3.33 -11.40 -7.63
CA GLY A 39 3.73 -12.64 -6.95
C GLY A 39 2.57 -13.53 -6.52
N THR A 40 1.36 -12.97 -6.48
CA THR A 40 0.10 -13.65 -6.17
C THR A 40 -0.94 -13.37 -7.26
N CYS A 41 -2.14 -12.92 -6.91
CA CYS A 41 -3.18 -12.55 -7.88
C CYS A 41 -3.13 -11.06 -8.26
N ILE A 42 -3.83 -10.69 -9.31
CA ILE A 42 -4.15 -9.30 -9.59
C ILE A 42 -5.19 -8.82 -8.57
N CYS A 43 -5.16 -7.57 -8.16
CA CYS A 43 -5.90 -7.03 -7.03
C CYS A 43 -5.52 -7.73 -5.71
N SER A 44 -4.23 -7.71 -5.41
CA SER A 44 -3.62 -8.33 -4.22
C SER A 44 -2.97 -7.30 -3.29
N GLY A 45 -2.16 -7.81 -2.36
CA GLY A 45 -1.40 -7.01 -1.42
C GLY A 45 -2.26 -6.38 -0.33
N SER A 46 -1.68 -5.45 0.42
CA SER A 46 -2.34 -4.79 1.55
C SER A 46 -3.60 -4.02 1.15
N SER A 47 -3.69 -3.53 -0.09
CA SER A 47 -4.86 -2.81 -0.61
C SER A 47 -6.13 -3.66 -0.62
N PHE A 48 -6.00 -4.97 -0.81
CA PHE A 48 -7.12 -5.91 -0.87
C PHE A 48 -7.12 -6.92 0.29
N TYR A 49 -6.35 -6.62 1.33
CA TYR A 49 -6.21 -7.52 2.48
C TYR A 49 -7.56 -7.77 3.17
N PRO A 50 -7.99 -9.04 3.36
CA PRO A 50 -9.31 -9.35 3.89
C PRO A 50 -9.44 -9.08 5.39
N GLY A 51 -8.33 -9.03 6.14
CA GLY A 51 -8.31 -8.81 7.59
C GLY A 51 -8.57 -7.35 8.01
N THR A 52 -8.81 -6.44 7.05
CA THR A 52 -9.21 -5.06 7.29
C THR A 52 -10.66 -4.82 6.91
N TRP A 53 -11.34 -3.89 7.57
CA TRP A 53 -12.72 -3.51 7.23
C TRP A 53 -12.81 -2.71 5.93
N GLY A 54 -11.70 -2.12 5.50
CA GLY A 54 -11.62 -1.33 4.29
C GLY A 54 -10.27 -0.67 4.14
N LEU A 55 -10.03 -0.13 2.97
CA LEU A 55 -8.95 0.79 2.70
C LEU A 55 -9.53 2.20 2.79
N GLY A 56 -9.09 2.99 3.77
CA GLY A 56 -9.47 4.39 3.92
C GLY A 56 -8.55 5.29 3.10
N LEU A 57 -9.14 6.25 2.43
CA LEU A 57 -8.45 7.38 1.83
C LEU A 57 -8.69 8.59 2.73
N VAL A 58 -7.64 9.22 3.20
CA VAL A 58 -7.70 10.44 3.99
C VAL A 58 -6.97 11.53 3.26
N GLY A 59 -7.61 12.67 3.09
CA GLY A 59 -7.05 13.78 2.34
C GLY A 59 -7.55 15.13 2.83
N PRO A 60 -7.04 16.21 2.24
CA PRO A 60 -7.48 17.56 2.58
C PRO A 60 -8.91 17.83 2.06
N GLU A 61 -9.71 18.54 2.85
CA GLU A 61 -11.06 18.99 2.43
C GLU A 61 -11.04 20.11 1.37
N SER A 62 -9.96 20.88 1.33
CA SER A 62 -9.80 22.05 0.43
C SER A 62 -8.33 22.33 0.16
N GLU A 63 -8.05 23.28 -0.75
CA GLU A 63 -6.68 23.73 -0.98
C GLU A 63 -6.05 24.39 0.25
N ALA A 64 -6.82 25.15 1.04
CA ALA A 64 -6.34 25.73 2.29
C ALA A 64 -5.98 24.64 3.32
N ASP A 65 -6.65 23.50 3.27
CA ASP A 65 -6.37 22.36 4.12
C ASP A 65 -5.13 21.55 3.69
N GLU A 66 -4.72 21.66 2.43
CA GLU A 66 -3.48 21.02 1.93
C GLU A 66 -2.23 21.51 2.68
N GLU A 67 -2.10 22.82 2.89
CA GLU A 67 -0.94 23.38 3.58
C GLU A 67 -0.91 22.99 5.06
N ASP A 68 -2.07 22.95 5.69
CA ASP A 68 -2.20 22.48 7.07
C ASP A 68 -1.81 20.98 7.18
N LEU A 69 -2.31 20.11 6.28
CA LEU A 69 -1.93 18.70 6.27
C LEU A 69 -0.44 18.48 6.03
N LYS A 70 0.19 19.23 5.10
CA LYS A 70 1.64 19.20 4.89
C LYS A 70 2.39 19.56 6.16
N SER A 71 1.98 20.64 6.83
CA SER A 71 2.57 21.09 8.08
C SER A 71 2.48 20.03 9.18
N VAL A 72 1.33 19.39 9.32
CA VAL A 72 1.13 18.31 10.30
C VAL A 72 2.04 17.12 10.01
N ILE A 73 2.11 16.65 8.75
CA ILE A 73 2.98 15.53 8.36
C ILE A 73 4.46 15.84 8.66
N LEU A 74 4.92 17.04 8.29
CA LEU A 74 6.31 17.44 8.53
C LEU A 74 6.61 17.57 10.03
N LYS A 75 5.69 18.13 10.82
CA LYS A 75 5.82 18.23 12.27
C LYS A 75 5.93 16.87 12.93
N VAL A 76 5.04 15.93 12.59
CA VAL A 76 5.04 14.57 13.15
C VAL A 76 6.27 13.78 12.68
N GLY A 77 6.72 14.07 11.47
CA GLY A 77 7.91 13.44 10.88
C GLY A 77 9.23 13.85 11.55
N GLU A 78 9.23 14.84 12.47
CA GLU A 78 10.40 15.21 13.29
C GLU A 78 11.70 15.41 12.47
N GLY A 79 11.58 15.94 11.24
CA GLY A 79 12.69 16.11 10.29
C GLY A 79 13.04 14.86 9.46
N MET A 80 12.36 13.73 9.66
CA MET A 80 12.58 12.50 8.88
C MET A 80 11.75 12.45 7.61
N ALA A 81 10.67 13.22 7.53
CA ALA A 81 9.84 13.30 6.34
C ALA A 81 10.52 14.16 5.26
N ASP A 82 10.53 13.69 4.02
CA ASP A 82 11.00 14.45 2.87
C ASP A 82 9.93 15.46 2.44
N PRO A 83 10.20 16.79 2.52
CA PRO A 83 9.19 17.81 2.23
C PRO A 83 8.69 17.81 0.78
N GLU A 84 9.53 17.41 -0.18
CA GLU A 84 9.14 17.33 -1.59
C GLU A 84 8.16 16.18 -1.81
N LEU A 85 8.44 15.02 -1.23
CA LEU A 85 7.54 13.86 -1.29
C LEU A 85 6.23 14.14 -0.56
N VAL A 86 6.26 14.81 0.59
CA VAL A 86 5.04 15.23 1.31
C VAL A 86 4.19 16.17 0.45
N SER A 87 4.82 17.13 -0.21
CA SER A 87 4.12 18.06 -1.10
C SER A 87 3.45 17.32 -2.27
N VAL A 88 4.18 16.41 -2.93
CA VAL A 88 3.64 15.58 -4.02
C VAL A 88 2.46 14.73 -3.53
N LEU A 89 2.59 14.08 -2.38
CA LEU A 89 1.52 13.27 -1.80
C LEU A 89 0.26 14.11 -1.61
N VAL A 90 0.34 15.18 -0.81
CA VAL A 90 -0.84 15.95 -0.38
C VAL A 90 -1.56 16.60 -1.56
N SER A 91 -0.83 17.21 -2.50
CA SER A 91 -1.42 17.86 -3.68
C SER A 91 -2.10 16.90 -4.66
N HIS A 92 -1.85 15.59 -4.57
CA HIS A 92 -2.42 14.59 -5.47
C HIS A 92 -3.51 13.70 -4.85
N ILE A 93 -3.72 13.77 -3.54
CA ILE A 93 -4.71 12.89 -2.86
C ILE A 93 -6.12 13.09 -3.44
N ARG A 94 -6.60 14.34 -3.51
CA ARG A 94 -7.94 14.64 -4.05
C ARG A 94 -8.10 14.14 -5.48
N ARG A 95 -7.13 14.44 -6.34
CA ARG A 95 -7.13 13.97 -7.73
C ARG A 95 -7.17 12.44 -7.81
N GLY A 96 -6.47 11.74 -6.92
CA GLY A 96 -6.52 10.28 -6.81
C GLY A 96 -7.91 9.79 -6.45
N THR A 97 -8.55 10.38 -5.43
CA THR A 97 -9.90 10.05 -5.00
C THR A 97 -10.94 10.30 -6.09
N ASP A 98 -10.87 11.45 -6.75
CA ASP A 98 -11.77 11.82 -7.85
C ASP A 98 -11.65 10.85 -9.02
N ARG A 99 -10.43 10.40 -9.31
CA ARG A 99 -10.20 9.41 -10.36
C ARG A 99 -10.81 8.05 -10.05
N LEU A 100 -10.76 7.59 -8.80
CA LEU A 100 -11.45 6.36 -8.38
C LEU A 100 -12.96 6.49 -8.51
N LYS A 101 -13.53 7.65 -8.15
CA LYS A 101 -14.95 7.97 -8.36
C LYS A 101 -15.30 7.95 -9.85
N ALA A 102 -14.48 8.57 -10.69
CA ALA A 102 -14.68 8.62 -12.14
C ALA A 102 -14.62 7.24 -12.80
N PHE A 103 -13.87 6.30 -12.24
CA PHE A 103 -13.88 4.89 -12.69
C PHE A 103 -15.16 4.14 -12.30
N GLY A 104 -15.99 4.71 -11.42
CA GLY A 104 -17.21 4.06 -10.90
C GLY A 104 -16.95 3.17 -9.67
N ILE A 105 -15.79 3.28 -9.05
CA ILE A 105 -15.50 2.57 -7.79
C ILE A 105 -16.37 3.14 -6.69
N GLN A 106 -17.08 2.26 -5.97
CA GLN A 106 -17.89 2.65 -4.84
C GLN A 106 -17.01 3.07 -3.67
N LEU A 107 -17.23 4.30 -3.19
CA LEU A 107 -16.59 4.84 -2.00
C LEU A 107 -17.64 5.04 -0.91
N LYS A 108 -17.29 4.65 0.31
CA LYS A 108 -18.08 4.96 1.52
C LYS A 108 -17.68 6.33 2.02
N GLU A 109 -18.65 7.10 2.45
CA GLU A 109 -18.42 8.33 3.20
C GLU A 109 -18.54 8.05 4.70
N ALA A 110 -17.99 8.94 5.54
CA ALA A 110 -18.17 8.85 6.99
C ALA A 110 -19.66 8.94 7.33
N GLU A 111 -20.17 7.95 8.08
CA GLU A 111 -21.61 7.88 8.47
C GLU A 111 -22.01 9.08 9.34
N ASN A 112 -21.07 9.63 10.07
CA ASN A 112 -21.30 10.72 11.01
C ASN A 112 -20.29 11.85 10.77
N LYS A 113 -20.67 12.86 9.99
CA LYS A 113 -19.79 14.03 9.72
C LYS A 113 -19.45 14.83 10.99
N GLY A 114 -20.11 14.59 12.12
CA GLY A 114 -19.81 15.15 13.42
C GLY A 114 -18.83 14.32 14.25
N GLU A 115 -18.77 13.00 14.02
CA GLU A 115 -17.74 12.12 14.55
C GLU A 115 -16.62 11.99 13.54
N LYS A 116 -15.85 12.97 13.54
CA LYS A 116 -14.77 13.17 12.62
C LYS A 116 -13.73 12.07 12.73
N GLU A 117 -13.51 11.32 11.66
CA GLU A 117 -12.43 10.38 11.56
C GLU A 117 -11.13 11.14 11.24
N PHE A 118 -10.46 11.59 12.28
CA PHE A 118 -9.08 12.06 12.16
C PHE A 118 -8.16 10.84 12.11
N ILE A 119 -7.01 11.00 11.50
CA ILE A 119 -5.98 9.97 11.52
C ILE A 119 -5.48 9.87 12.96
N PRO A 120 -5.76 8.77 13.67
CA PRO A 120 -5.30 8.62 15.05
C PRO A 120 -3.78 8.68 15.09
N CYS A 121 -3.24 9.13 16.19
CA CYS A 121 -1.82 9.23 16.51
C CYS A 121 -1.11 10.50 16.05
N PHE A 122 -1.56 11.24 15.05
CA PHE A 122 -0.84 12.44 14.65
C PHE A 122 -1.70 13.63 14.21
N ASP A 123 -2.95 13.43 13.83
CA ASP A 123 -3.80 14.50 13.33
C ASP A 123 -5.04 14.69 14.23
N TYR A 124 -5.23 15.89 14.77
CA TYR A 124 -6.37 16.25 15.62
C TYR A 124 -7.47 16.97 14.84
N LYS A 125 -7.25 17.20 13.55
CA LYS A 125 -8.20 17.85 12.66
C LYS A 125 -8.93 16.82 11.82
N ASN A 126 -10.16 17.12 11.48
CA ASN A 126 -10.88 16.30 10.52
C ASN A 126 -10.35 16.51 9.12
N ARG A 127 -10.34 15.42 8.41
CA ARG A 127 -9.96 15.38 7.01
C ARG A 127 -11.08 14.74 6.20
N ASP A 128 -11.05 14.98 4.91
CA ASP A 128 -11.93 14.26 3.99
C ASP A 128 -11.57 12.77 4.01
N TRP A 129 -12.54 11.92 4.33
CA TRP A 129 -12.35 10.48 4.45
C TRP A 129 -13.29 9.72 3.52
N HIS A 130 -12.74 8.78 2.78
CA HIS A 130 -13.48 7.87 1.93
C HIS A 130 -13.00 6.44 2.12
N GLY A 131 -13.93 5.50 2.33
CA GLY A 131 -13.63 4.07 2.39
C GLY A 131 -13.81 3.40 1.04
N ILE A 132 -12.80 2.70 0.53
CA ILE A 132 -12.91 1.95 -0.73
C ILE A 132 -13.68 0.65 -0.49
N VAL A 133 -14.74 0.41 -1.26
CA VAL A 133 -15.45 -0.88 -1.31
C VAL A 133 -14.60 -1.83 -2.16
N LYS A 134 -13.93 -2.79 -1.50
CA LYS A 134 -12.91 -3.65 -2.12
C LYS A 134 -13.41 -4.45 -3.32
N ASP A 135 -14.64 -4.99 -3.24
CA ASP A 135 -15.20 -5.81 -4.33
C ASP A 135 -15.52 -4.96 -5.56
N SER A 136 -16.12 -3.77 -5.36
CA SER A 136 -16.33 -2.80 -6.43
C SER A 136 -14.99 -2.37 -7.06
N ALA A 137 -13.97 -2.08 -6.24
CA ALA A 137 -12.66 -1.72 -6.77
C ALA A 137 -12.02 -2.86 -7.57
N ARG A 138 -12.13 -4.10 -7.11
CA ARG A 138 -11.61 -5.27 -7.82
C ARG A 138 -12.27 -5.44 -9.18
N GLU A 139 -13.60 -5.40 -9.22
CA GLU A 139 -14.38 -5.55 -10.44
C GLU A 139 -14.00 -4.48 -11.47
N VAL A 140 -14.03 -3.21 -11.05
CA VAL A 140 -13.74 -2.06 -11.92
C VAL A 140 -12.29 -2.10 -12.42
N PHE A 141 -11.33 -2.39 -11.56
CA PHE A 141 -9.92 -2.45 -11.95
C PHE A 141 -9.63 -3.57 -12.94
N LEU A 142 -10.20 -4.77 -12.74
CA LEU A 142 -10.00 -5.89 -13.66
C LEU A 142 -10.61 -5.58 -15.02
N ALA A 143 -11.84 -5.05 -15.07
CA ALA A 143 -12.47 -4.62 -16.30
C ALA A 143 -11.64 -3.55 -17.03
N ARG A 144 -11.11 -2.57 -16.29
CA ARG A 144 -10.34 -1.49 -16.90
C ARG A 144 -8.98 -1.95 -17.44
N LEU A 145 -8.30 -2.87 -16.73
CA LEU A 145 -7.06 -3.47 -17.23
C LEU A 145 -7.30 -4.26 -18.52
N GLU A 146 -8.41 -5.02 -18.61
CA GLU A 146 -8.79 -5.77 -19.78
C GLU A 146 -9.13 -4.84 -20.96
N GLU A 147 -9.97 -3.83 -20.74
CA GLU A 147 -10.34 -2.82 -21.75
C GLU A 147 -9.14 -2.14 -22.39
N LEU A 148 -8.12 -1.82 -21.57
CA LEU A 148 -6.89 -1.17 -22.00
C LEU A 148 -5.84 -2.14 -22.55
N GLY A 149 -6.13 -3.43 -22.61
CA GLY A 149 -5.21 -4.44 -23.11
C GLY A 149 -3.95 -4.66 -22.25
N VAL A 150 -4.01 -4.32 -20.96
CA VAL A 150 -2.88 -4.56 -20.04
C VAL A 150 -2.66 -6.04 -19.85
N ARG A 151 -1.44 -6.51 -20.13
CA ARG A 151 -1.07 -7.92 -19.99
C ARG A 151 -0.77 -8.25 -18.53
N CYS A 152 -1.61 -9.08 -17.90
CA CYS A 152 -1.52 -9.45 -16.50
C CYS A 152 -0.79 -10.78 -16.31
N PHE A 153 0.20 -10.80 -15.41
CA PHE A 153 0.98 -11.97 -15.05
C PHE A 153 0.88 -12.27 -13.56
N PRO A 154 -0.20 -12.93 -13.11
CA PRO A 154 -0.32 -13.39 -11.74
C PRO A 154 0.66 -14.53 -11.45
N SER A 155 0.85 -14.87 -10.18
CA SER A 155 1.76 -15.92 -9.70
C SER A 155 3.15 -15.85 -10.33
N THR A 156 3.61 -14.64 -10.62
CA THR A 156 4.90 -14.37 -11.28
C THR A 156 5.72 -13.45 -10.40
N ARG A 157 6.87 -13.92 -9.95
CA ARG A 157 7.73 -13.19 -9.00
C ARG A 157 8.98 -12.67 -9.69
N ILE A 158 9.18 -11.36 -9.68
CA ILE A 158 10.43 -10.74 -10.15
C ILE A 158 11.55 -11.09 -9.16
N LEU A 159 12.66 -11.61 -9.71
CA LEU A 159 13.84 -12.04 -8.97
C LEU A 159 14.98 -11.05 -9.07
N GLN A 160 15.09 -10.37 -10.22
CA GLN A 160 16.21 -9.47 -10.51
C GLN A 160 15.81 -8.45 -11.58
N PHE A 161 16.29 -7.22 -11.45
CA PHE A 161 16.23 -6.24 -12.54
C PHE A 161 17.39 -6.47 -13.50
N ILE A 162 17.14 -6.29 -14.80
CA ILE A 162 18.13 -6.34 -15.85
C ILE A 162 18.58 -4.91 -16.12
N MET A 163 19.89 -4.70 -16.04
CA MET A 163 20.50 -3.38 -16.24
C MET A 163 21.25 -3.36 -17.58
N THR A 164 21.07 -2.31 -18.34
CA THR A 164 21.82 -2.02 -19.56
C THR A 164 22.27 -0.55 -19.51
N ASP A 165 23.56 -0.31 -19.65
CA ASP A 165 24.16 1.04 -19.63
C ASP A 165 23.74 1.87 -18.40
N GLY A 166 23.71 1.24 -17.22
CA GLY A 166 23.33 1.90 -15.96
C GLY A 166 21.84 2.18 -15.78
N ARG A 167 20.97 1.68 -16.68
CA ARG A 167 19.52 1.84 -16.62
C ARG A 167 18.82 0.49 -16.52
N VAL A 168 17.66 0.47 -15.86
CA VAL A 168 16.81 -0.72 -15.88
C VAL A 168 16.21 -0.87 -17.27
N SER A 169 16.45 -2.03 -17.89
CA SER A 169 15.97 -2.41 -19.23
C SER A 169 15.00 -3.59 -19.19
N GLY A 170 14.76 -4.16 -18.00
CA GLY A 170 13.88 -5.30 -17.87
C GLY A 170 13.97 -5.96 -16.51
N ALA A 171 13.39 -7.15 -16.42
CA ALA A 171 13.43 -7.99 -15.22
C ALA A 171 13.41 -9.48 -15.57
N ALA A 172 14.10 -10.29 -14.74
CA ALA A 172 13.96 -11.74 -14.74
C ALA A 172 12.94 -12.15 -13.67
N ALA A 173 12.01 -13.01 -14.05
CA ALA A 173 10.92 -13.45 -13.17
C ALA A 173 10.78 -14.97 -13.17
N LEU A 174 10.31 -15.50 -12.05
CA LEU A 174 9.90 -16.88 -11.85
C LEU A 174 8.38 -16.98 -11.96
N THR A 175 7.91 -17.80 -12.88
CA THR A 175 6.48 -18.08 -13.06
C THR A 175 6.02 -19.21 -12.14
N GLU A 176 4.72 -19.34 -11.95
CA GLU A 176 4.10 -20.40 -11.14
C GLU A 176 4.57 -21.83 -11.54
N LYS A 177 4.77 -22.05 -12.84
CA LYS A 177 5.26 -23.35 -13.37
C LYS A 177 6.77 -23.56 -13.19
N GLY A 178 7.45 -22.73 -12.40
CA GLY A 178 8.89 -22.83 -12.15
C GLY A 178 9.76 -22.45 -13.34
N GLY A 179 9.19 -21.84 -14.38
CA GLY A 179 9.94 -21.34 -15.54
C GLY A 179 10.49 -19.94 -15.32
N LEU A 180 11.72 -19.68 -15.81
CA LEU A 180 12.26 -18.32 -15.86
C LEU A 180 11.79 -17.62 -17.13
N THR A 181 11.29 -16.39 -16.97
CA THR A 181 10.86 -15.49 -18.03
C THR A 181 11.60 -14.17 -17.89
N ALA A 182 12.06 -13.61 -19.00
CA ALA A 182 12.58 -12.26 -19.06
C ALA A 182 11.47 -11.31 -19.54
N PHE A 183 11.35 -10.16 -18.88
CA PHE A 183 10.60 -9.02 -19.36
C PHE A 183 11.60 -7.97 -19.84
N SER A 184 11.46 -7.49 -21.07
CA SER A 184 12.22 -6.38 -21.62
C SER A 184 11.31 -5.15 -21.67
N CYS A 185 11.74 -4.04 -21.10
CA CYS A 185 10.92 -2.84 -21.00
C CYS A 185 11.75 -1.56 -21.13
N LYS A 186 11.09 -0.46 -21.52
CA LYS A 186 11.68 0.88 -21.53
C LYS A 186 11.68 1.53 -20.13
N SER A 187 10.66 1.19 -19.32
CA SER A 187 10.50 1.69 -17.96
C SER A 187 9.95 0.62 -17.05
N LEU A 188 10.38 0.63 -15.77
CA LEU A 188 9.89 -0.27 -14.74
C LEU A 188 9.35 0.54 -13.57
N VAL A 189 8.11 0.24 -13.17
CA VAL A 189 7.45 0.83 -12.00
C VAL A 189 7.48 -0.18 -10.86
N VAL A 190 8.07 0.21 -9.72
CA VAL A 190 8.08 -0.61 -8.50
C VAL A 190 6.90 -0.23 -7.64
N ALA A 191 5.91 -1.10 -7.55
CA ALA A 191 4.68 -0.95 -6.77
C ALA A 191 4.40 -2.19 -5.89
N SER A 192 5.47 -2.83 -5.40
CA SER A 192 5.44 -4.12 -4.70
C SER A 192 4.93 -4.06 -3.25
N GLY A 193 4.46 -2.90 -2.80
CA GLY A 193 4.00 -2.70 -1.42
C GLY A 193 5.15 -2.60 -0.42
N GLY A 194 4.84 -2.80 0.86
CA GLY A 194 5.80 -2.68 1.95
C GLY A 194 6.60 -3.95 2.21
N LEU A 195 6.98 -4.16 3.48
CA LEU A 195 7.84 -5.27 3.92
C LEU A 195 7.31 -6.03 5.15
N GLY A 196 6.06 -5.81 5.52
CA GLY A 196 5.44 -6.47 6.69
C GLY A 196 5.40 -7.99 6.60
N GLY A 197 5.50 -8.59 5.42
CA GLY A 197 5.59 -10.03 5.21
C GLY A 197 6.84 -10.68 5.78
N LEU A 198 7.86 -9.90 6.17
CA LEU A 198 9.07 -10.38 6.85
C LEU A 198 8.82 -10.74 8.32
N PHE A 199 7.73 -10.27 8.92
CA PHE A 199 7.43 -10.49 10.33
C PHE A 199 6.51 -11.70 10.53
N GLN A 200 6.73 -12.45 11.60
CA GLN A 200 5.91 -13.60 11.98
C GLN A 200 4.47 -13.17 12.26
N TYR A 201 4.29 -12.11 13.03
CA TYR A 201 2.99 -11.51 13.32
C TYR A 201 2.79 -10.29 12.44
N ARG A 202 1.81 -10.36 11.54
CA ARG A 202 1.56 -9.32 10.54
C ARG A 202 0.09 -9.21 10.19
N LEU A 203 -0.32 -8.03 9.78
CA LEU A 203 -1.68 -7.67 9.37
C LEU A 203 -1.73 -7.27 7.89
N ASN A 204 -0.96 -7.98 7.08
CA ASN A 204 -0.93 -7.83 5.62
C ASN A 204 -0.72 -9.19 4.95
N THR A 205 -0.70 -9.21 3.62
CA THR A 205 -0.48 -10.42 2.83
C THR A 205 0.97 -10.90 2.89
N ASP A 206 1.18 -12.19 2.66
CA ASP A 206 2.49 -12.85 2.79
C ASP A 206 3.48 -12.48 1.67
N ASP A 207 2.99 -11.88 0.59
CA ASP A 207 3.77 -11.46 -0.58
C ASP A 207 4.42 -10.08 -0.44
N VAL A 208 4.10 -9.34 0.63
CA VAL A 208 4.65 -7.99 0.91
C VAL A 208 5.98 -8.12 1.66
N THR A 209 7.04 -8.53 0.96
CA THR A 209 8.32 -8.99 1.54
C THR A 209 9.47 -7.99 1.43
N GLY A 210 9.26 -6.78 0.92
CA GLY A 210 10.34 -5.81 0.70
C GLY A 210 11.23 -6.12 -0.51
N CYS A 211 10.89 -7.12 -1.30
CA CYS A 211 11.69 -7.53 -2.47
C CYS A 211 11.87 -6.38 -3.48
N GLY A 212 10.81 -5.60 -3.75
CA GLY A 212 10.89 -4.45 -4.65
C GLY A 212 11.83 -3.36 -4.16
N GLN A 213 11.80 -3.04 -2.87
CA GLN A 213 12.72 -2.08 -2.26
C GLN A 213 14.17 -2.56 -2.38
N TYR A 214 14.42 -3.84 -2.08
CA TYR A 214 15.75 -4.44 -2.21
C TYR A 214 16.24 -4.36 -3.66
N LEU A 215 15.43 -4.74 -4.65
CA LEU A 215 15.80 -4.70 -6.05
C LEU A 215 16.02 -3.26 -6.56
N ALA A 216 15.19 -2.32 -6.10
CA ALA A 216 15.34 -0.90 -6.41
C ALA A 216 16.66 -0.33 -5.85
N LEU A 217 16.99 -0.64 -4.59
CA LEU A 217 18.25 -0.26 -3.96
C LEU A 217 19.45 -0.83 -4.75
N ARG A 218 19.38 -2.10 -5.14
CA ARG A 218 20.41 -2.74 -5.96
C ARG A 218 20.57 -2.10 -7.34
N ALA A 219 19.51 -1.48 -7.86
CA ALA A 219 19.53 -0.73 -9.11
C ALA A 219 19.94 0.75 -8.95
N GLY A 220 20.32 1.18 -7.74
CA GLY A 220 20.79 2.51 -7.44
C GLY A 220 19.73 3.51 -6.96
N ALA A 221 18.50 3.06 -6.66
CA ALA A 221 17.49 3.92 -6.09
C ALA A 221 17.85 4.32 -4.63
N LYS A 222 17.44 5.53 -4.23
CA LYS A 222 17.49 5.96 -2.83
C LYS A 222 16.23 5.47 -2.12
N LEU A 223 16.38 5.01 -0.88
CA LEU A 223 15.28 4.65 0.01
C LEU A 223 15.18 5.68 1.14
N VAL A 224 13.96 6.00 1.53
CA VAL A 224 13.67 6.91 2.64
C VAL A 224 12.64 6.27 3.56
N ASN A 225 12.82 6.45 4.86
CA ASN A 225 11.91 5.97 5.92
C ASN A 225 11.64 4.45 5.89
N ILE A 226 12.57 3.66 5.35
CA ILE A 226 12.40 2.20 5.21
C ILE A 226 12.35 1.47 6.54
N GLU A 227 12.94 2.05 7.58
CA GLU A 227 12.96 1.52 8.95
C GLU A 227 11.64 1.70 9.69
N PHE A 228 10.77 2.61 9.26
CA PHE A 228 9.51 2.87 9.93
C PHE A 228 8.44 1.87 9.51
N MET A 229 8.02 1.05 10.47
CA MET A 229 6.96 0.08 10.31
C MET A 229 5.74 0.49 11.13
N GLN A 230 4.60 0.60 10.47
CA GLN A 230 3.34 0.83 11.18
C GLN A 230 2.93 -0.44 11.92
N MET A 231 2.71 -0.34 13.22
CA MET A 231 2.18 -1.41 14.05
C MET A 231 0.71 -1.14 14.36
N MET A 232 -0.12 -2.16 14.18
CA MET A 232 -1.55 -2.12 14.51
C MET A 232 -1.88 -3.30 15.41
N PRO A 233 -2.75 -3.15 16.40
CA PRO A 233 -3.26 -4.27 17.18
C PRO A 233 -3.99 -5.27 16.30
N GLY A 234 -3.75 -6.56 16.51
CA GLY A 234 -4.40 -7.63 15.78
C GLY A 234 -4.68 -8.84 16.62
N TYR A 235 -5.68 -9.62 16.22
CA TYR A 235 -6.02 -10.87 16.90
C TYR A 235 -5.03 -11.98 16.55
N LEU A 236 -4.59 -12.73 17.56
CA LEU A 236 -3.95 -14.02 17.39
C LEU A 236 -4.99 -15.15 17.40
N SER A 237 -6.04 -15.01 18.21
CA SER A 237 -7.18 -15.93 18.33
C SER A 237 -8.40 -15.11 18.80
N PRO A 238 -9.62 -15.45 18.39
CA PRO A 238 -10.05 -16.55 17.51
C PRO A 238 -9.93 -16.22 16.01
N ALA A 239 -9.66 -14.98 15.64
CA ALA A 239 -9.61 -14.52 14.25
C ALA A 239 -8.20 -14.01 13.90
N PRO A 240 -7.21 -14.89 13.69
CA PRO A 240 -5.84 -14.50 13.45
C PRO A 240 -5.73 -13.59 12.21
N LYS A 241 -4.77 -12.66 12.25
CA LYS A 241 -4.52 -11.68 11.18
C LYS A 241 -5.69 -10.71 10.90
N THR A 242 -6.62 -10.55 11.83
CA THR A 242 -7.66 -9.52 11.76
C THR A 242 -7.25 -8.32 12.59
N ILE A 243 -7.42 -7.12 12.03
CA ILE A 243 -7.11 -5.87 12.73
C ILE A 243 -8.12 -5.67 13.86
N TYR A 244 -7.58 -5.35 15.04
CA TYR A 244 -8.36 -4.88 16.18
C TYR A 244 -8.48 -3.37 16.11
N ASN A 245 -9.72 -2.85 16.15
CA ASN A 245 -9.93 -1.41 16.08
C ASN A 245 -9.44 -0.72 17.34
N GLU A 246 -8.56 0.24 17.21
CA GLU A 246 -8.02 1.03 18.32
C GLU A 246 -9.11 1.81 19.09
N LYS A 247 -10.22 2.17 18.46
CA LYS A 247 -11.35 2.81 19.13
C LYS A 247 -11.94 1.95 20.25
N VAL A 248 -11.78 0.64 20.19
CA VAL A 248 -12.26 -0.31 21.19
C VAL A 248 -11.45 -0.19 22.49
N PHE A 249 -10.23 0.34 22.47
CA PHE A 249 -9.45 0.60 23.70
C PHE A 249 -10.17 1.52 24.69
N LYS A 250 -11.09 2.38 24.22
CA LYS A 250 -11.91 3.23 25.08
C LYS A 250 -12.92 2.45 25.93
N TYR A 251 -13.30 1.26 25.46
CA TYR A 251 -14.40 0.46 26.04
C TYR A 251 -13.94 -0.92 26.51
N SER A 252 -12.69 -1.28 26.30
CA SER A 252 -12.15 -2.60 26.60
C SER A 252 -11.01 -2.51 27.58
N ASN A 253 -10.92 -3.49 28.47
CA ASN A 253 -9.77 -3.69 29.34
C ASN A 253 -8.94 -4.86 28.81
N PHE A 254 -7.65 -4.64 28.67
CA PHE A 254 -6.69 -5.66 28.25
C PHE A 254 -6.06 -6.29 29.49
N CYS A 255 -6.28 -7.57 29.66
CA CYS A 255 -5.80 -8.31 30.82
C CYS A 255 -4.77 -9.36 30.41
N ARG A 256 -3.83 -9.62 31.29
CA ARG A 256 -2.93 -10.78 31.17
C ARG A 256 -3.75 -12.06 31.31
N GLN A 257 -3.63 -12.98 30.37
CA GLN A 257 -4.42 -14.21 30.34
C GLN A 257 -4.21 -15.05 31.64
N GLU A 258 -2.97 -15.10 32.14
CA GLU A 258 -2.60 -15.91 33.29
C GLU A 258 -3.13 -15.34 34.62
N THR A 259 -3.23 -14.04 34.75
CA THR A 259 -3.53 -13.40 36.04
C THR A 259 -4.86 -12.65 36.08
N GLY A 260 -5.47 -12.39 34.93
CA GLY A 260 -6.65 -11.53 34.80
C GLY A 260 -6.41 -10.05 35.12
N ARG A 261 -5.15 -9.65 35.44
CA ARG A 261 -4.82 -8.26 35.74
C ARG A 261 -4.74 -7.41 34.48
N SER A 262 -5.24 -6.18 34.56
CA SER A 262 -5.12 -5.20 33.48
C SER A 262 -3.63 -4.92 33.18
N ILE A 263 -3.27 -4.94 31.90
CA ILE A 263 -1.92 -4.56 31.47
C ILE A 263 -1.63 -3.07 31.65
N PHE A 264 -2.69 -2.24 31.84
CA PHE A 264 -2.57 -0.79 32.00
C PHE A 264 -2.52 -0.34 33.45
N GLU A 265 -2.74 -1.23 34.45
CA GLU A 265 -2.69 -0.85 35.85
C GLU A 265 -1.28 -0.39 36.27
N ASP A 266 -0.26 -1.06 35.76
CA ASP A 266 1.14 -0.73 36.09
C ASP A 266 1.59 0.58 35.41
N TRP A 267 1.05 0.89 34.23
CA TRP A 267 1.38 2.11 33.47
C TRP A 267 0.71 3.37 34.04
N ARG A 268 -0.55 3.27 34.45
CA ARG A 268 -1.28 4.41 35.03
C ARG A 268 -0.67 4.92 36.33
N LYS A 269 0.08 4.10 37.05
CA LYS A 269 0.78 4.51 38.25
C LYS A 269 2.07 5.26 37.94
N ALA A 270 2.77 4.88 36.87
CA ALA A 270 3.99 5.56 36.44
C ALA A 270 3.72 6.97 35.89
N ASP A 271 2.65 7.14 35.09
CA ASP A 271 2.27 8.45 34.48
C ASP A 271 1.69 9.47 35.50
N LEU A 272 1.39 9.05 36.72
CA LEU A 272 0.87 9.95 37.77
C LEU A 272 1.96 10.40 38.77
N GLU A 273 3.17 9.89 38.62
CA GLU A 273 4.32 10.23 39.48
C GLU A 273 5.36 11.14 38.77
N GLU A 274 5.17 11.42 37.46
CA GLU A 274 5.87 12.45 36.68
C GLU A 274 5.01 13.72 36.54
#